data_e9f8d83b9ecb2ec86eb7855e9f55257a
#
_entry.id   e9f8d83b9ecb2ec86eb7855e9f55257a
#
_cell.length_a   1.000
_cell.length_b   1.000
_cell.length_c   1.000
_cell.angle_alpha   90.00
_cell.angle_beta   90.00
_cell.angle_gamma   90.00
#
_symmetry.space_group_name_H-M   'P 1'
#
loop_
_entity.id
_entity.type
_entity.pdbx_description
1 polymer ?
#
loop_
_entity_poly.entity_id
_entity_poly.type
_entity_poly.pdbx_seq_one_letter_code
_entity_poly.pdbx_strand_id
1 'polypeptide(L)'
;MVLAVGRLRPPFHDDVQHYRRLLARHAKLELIEVREDEGVERRLPRAPAAGGSGAFVSLLAADGRQYDSVAFSRFLEDRRQAGRDVWFVVGGPYGTDVPQAEHRLSLGPMTLPHQLARVVLLEQLYRAHKILAGEPYHH
;
A
#
# COMPACT_ATOMS: atom_id res chain seq x y z
N MET A 1 -4.22 -4.58 2.84
CA MET A 1 -4.44 -3.59 3.92
C MET A 1 -3.69 -2.31 3.61
N VAL A 2 -4.33 -1.17 3.70
CA VAL A 2 -3.66 0.13 3.62
C VAL A 2 -3.90 0.87 4.92
N LEU A 3 -2.82 1.19 5.62
CA LEU A 3 -2.82 1.94 6.86
C LEU A 3 -2.22 3.32 6.59
N ALA A 4 -2.98 4.37 6.83
CA ALA A 4 -2.57 5.72 6.50
C ALA A 4 -2.68 6.65 7.71
N VAL A 5 -1.71 7.55 7.83
CA VAL A 5 -1.70 8.61 8.84
C VAL A 5 -2.47 9.81 8.32
N GLY A 6 -3.40 10.29 9.11
CA GLY A 6 -4.22 11.45 8.80
C GLY A 6 -5.53 11.12 8.12
N ARG A 7 -6.48 12.04 8.26
CA ARG A 7 -7.80 11.92 7.68
C ARG A 7 -7.77 12.30 6.21
N LEU A 8 -8.45 11.51 5.38
CA LEU A 8 -8.62 11.83 3.97
C LEU A 8 -9.46 13.11 3.82
N ARG A 9 -9.01 14.01 2.96
CA ARG A 9 -9.64 15.32 2.74
C ARG A 9 -10.03 15.47 1.27
N PRO A 10 -11.07 16.29 0.96
CA PRO A 10 -11.29 16.73 -0.43
C PRO A 10 -10.04 17.42 -0.97
N PRO A 11 -9.72 17.27 -2.26
CA PRO A 11 -10.49 16.62 -3.32
C PRO A 11 -10.26 15.10 -3.43
N PHE A 12 -9.43 14.48 -2.60
CA PHE A 12 -8.97 13.11 -2.79
C PHE A 12 -9.98 12.03 -2.34
N HIS A 13 -11.00 12.42 -1.59
CA HIS A 13 -11.98 11.48 -1.05
C HIS A 13 -12.69 10.67 -2.14
N ASP A 14 -13.15 11.33 -3.19
CA ASP A 14 -13.88 10.67 -4.28
C ASP A 14 -12.97 9.72 -5.08
N ASP A 15 -11.73 10.11 -5.31
CA ASP A 15 -10.76 9.27 -6.01
C ASP A 15 -10.45 8.00 -5.23
N VAL A 16 -10.28 8.10 -3.93
CA VAL A 16 -10.05 6.93 -3.07
C VAL A 16 -11.25 6.00 -3.09
N GLN A 17 -12.47 6.54 -2.98
CA GLN A 17 -13.68 5.71 -3.05
C GLN A 17 -13.86 5.04 -4.40
N HIS A 18 -13.49 5.73 -5.49
CA HIS A 18 -13.53 5.16 -6.83
C HIS A 18 -12.64 3.91 -6.95
N TYR A 19 -11.37 4.01 -6.59
CA TYR A 19 -10.44 2.87 -6.67
C TYR A 19 -10.79 1.77 -5.67
N ARG A 20 -11.29 2.13 -4.51
CA ARG A 20 -11.76 1.18 -3.52
C ARG A 20 -12.88 0.30 -4.06
N ARG A 21 -13.85 0.89 -4.77
CA ARG A 21 -14.93 0.13 -5.42
C ARG A 21 -14.40 -0.79 -6.51
N LEU A 22 -13.48 -0.31 -7.34
CA LEU A 22 -12.87 -1.12 -8.39
C LEU A 22 -12.09 -2.30 -7.82
N LEU A 23 -11.31 -2.07 -6.78
CA LEU A 23 -10.51 -3.11 -6.12
C LEU A 23 -11.35 -4.18 -5.44
N ALA A 24 -12.54 -3.85 -4.97
CA ALA A 24 -13.41 -4.79 -4.25
C ALA A 24 -13.75 -6.05 -5.07
N ARG A 25 -13.67 -5.98 -6.40
CA ARG A 25 -13.90 -7.12 -7.30
C ARG A 25 -12.69 -8.07 -7.39
N HIS A 26 -11.52 -7.62 -6.98
CA HIS A 26 -10.26 -8.36 -7.17
C HIS A 26 -9.63 -8.79 -5.85
N ALA A 27 -9.79 -8.02 -4.80
CA ALA A 27 -9.14 -8.27 -3.53
C ALA A 27 -9.94 -7.70 -2.37
N LYS A 28 -9.75 -8.29 -1.20
CA LYS A 28 -10.25 -7.71 0.04
C LYS A 28 -9.32 -6.59 0.47
N LEU A 29 -9.81 -5.36 0.35
CA LEU A 29 -9.08 -4.17 0.75
C LEU A 29 -9.70 -3.56 2.00
N GLU A 30 -8.87 -3.32 3.00
CA GLU A 30 -9.24 -2.53 4.17
C GLU A 30 -8.41 -1.26 4.20
N LEU A 31 -9.06 -0.13 4.40
CA LEU A 31 -8.43 1.17 4.61
C LEU A 31 -8.57 1.55 6.07
N ILE A 32 -7.45 1.80 6.73
CA ILE A 32 -7.39 2.16 8.14
C ILE A 32 -6.72 3.51 8.24
N GLU A 33 -7.36 4.46 8.91
CA GLU A 33 -6.78 5.77 9.18
C GLU A 33 -6.41 5.88 10.66
N VAL A 34 -5.23 6.43 10.93
CA VAL A 34 -4.77 6.74 12.29
C VAL A 34 -4.43 8.23 12.36
N ARG A 35 -4.60 8.84 13.50
CA ARG A 35 -4.39 10.28 13.66
C ARG A 35 -2.93 10.66 13.70
N GLU A 36 -2.09 9.81 14.27
CA GLU A 36 -0.70 10.07 14.59
C GLU A 36 0.17 8.87 14.23
N ASP A 37 1.45 9.11 14.03
CA ASP A 37 2.42 8.07 13.69
C ASP A 37 2.48 6.95 14.74
N GLU A 38 2.31 7.27 16.02
CA GLU A 38 2.26 6.28 17.10
C GLU A 38 1.10 5.27 16.92
N GLY A 39 0.00 5.69 16.31
CA GLY A 39 -1.13 4.83 15.99
C GLY A 39 -0.82 3.76 14.96
N VAL A 40 0.14 4.03 14.08
CA VAL A 40 0.57 3.08 13.04
C VAL A 40 1.12 1.81 13.67
N GLU A 41 2.08 1.95 14.56
CA GLU A 41 2.74 0.81 15.19
C GLU A 41 1.76 -0.08 15.97
N ARG A 42 0.79 0.55 16.64
CA ARG A 42 -0.24 -0.17 17.41
C ARG A 42 -1.22 -0.95 16.53
N ARG A 43 -1.47 -0.48 15.32
CA ARG A 43 -2.43 -1.09 14.39
C ARG A 43 -1.80 -2.16 13.51
N LEU A 44 -0.50 -2.15 13.35
CA LEU A 44 0.21 -3.13 12.54
C LEU A 44 0.30 -4.48 13.26
N PRO A 45 0.25 -5.59 12.51
CA PRO A 45 0.54 -6.89 13.08
C PRO A 45 1.98 -6.93 13.58
N ARG A 46 2.23 -7.79 14.56
CA ARG A 46 3.61 -8.02 15.02
C ARG A 46 4.44 -8.61 13.90
N ALA A 47 5.71 -8.25 13.88
CA ALA A 47 6.65 -8.86 12.96
C ALA A 47 6.63 -10.39 13.12
N PRO A 48 6.58 -11.16 12.02
CA PRO A 48 6.61 -12.61 12.13
C PRO A 48 7.94 -13.04 12.74
N ALA A 49 7.90 -14.16 13.45
CA ALA A 49 9.15 -14.83 13.84
C ALA A 49 9.97 -15.15 12.59
N ALA A 50 11.29 -15.20 12.71
CA ALA A 50 12.18 -15.46 11.58
C ALA A 50 11.72 -16.70 10.79
N GLY A 51 11.44 -16.52 9.50
CA GLY A 51 10.91 -17.58 8.62
C GLY A 51 9.41 -17.80 8.71
N GLY A 52 8.67 -16.96 9.44
CA GLY A 52 7.20 -17.10 9.56
C GLY A 52 6.43 -16.54 8.38
N SER A 53 5.20 -17.03 8.21
CA SER A 53 4.25 -16.63 7.17
C SER A 53 3.34 -15.46 7.59
N GLY A 54 3.80 -14.61 8.49
CA GLY A 54 3.03 -13.45 8.97
C GLY A 54 2.82 -12.38 7.91
N ALA A 55 2.05 -11.34 8.26
CA ALA A 55 1.80 -10.22 7.36
C ALA A 55 3.09 -9.57 6.87
N PHE A 56 3.08 -9.16 5.63
CA PHE A 56 4.18 -8.44 4.99
C PHE A 56 3.91 -6.95 5.07
N VAL A 57 4.79 -6.20 5.75
CA VAL A 57 4.61 -4.76 5.95
C VAL A 57 5.54 -3.99 5.03
N SER A 58 4.98 -3.15 4.17
CA SER A 58 5.69 -2.27 3.25
C SER A 58 5.39 -0.82 3.59
N LEU A 59 6.44 -0.05 3.85
CA LEU A 59 6.33 1.39 4.09
C LEU A 59 6.54 2.16 2.79
N LEU A 60 5.63 3.07 2.45
CA LEU A 60 5.85 4.01 1.35
C LEU A 60 6.93 5.02 1.74
N ALA A 61 7.97 5.09 0.92
CA ALA A 61 9.10 5.98 1.15
C ALA A 61 9.76 6.34 -0.18
N ALA A 62 10.12 7.62 -0.36
CA ALA A 62 10.74 8.09 -1.61
C ALA A 62 12.07 7.39 -1.92
N ASP A 63 12.81 6.98 -0.90
CA ASP A 63 14.07 6.25 -1.00
C ASP A 63 13.91 4.72 -1.04
N GLY A 64 12.68 4.23 -1.13
CA GLY A 64 12.39 2.81 -1.20
C GLY A 64 12.68 2.21 -2.57
N ARG A 65 12.37 0.92 -2.70
CA ARG A 65 12.50 0.21 -3.98
C ARG A 65 11.46 0.67 -4.97
N GLN A 66 11.90 0.98 -6.19
CA GLN A 66 11.04 1.38 -7.31
C GLN A 66 10.68 0.15 -8.16
N TYR A 67 9.46 0.15 -8.64
CA TYR A 67 8.93 -0.87 -9.55
C TYR A 67 8.24 -0.19 -10.71
N ASP A 68 8.32 -0.77 -11.90
CA ASP A 68 7.31 -0.49 -12.90
C ASP A 68 6.01 -1.24 -12.54
N SER A 69 4.92 -0.93 -13.22
CA SER A 69 3.61 -1.51 -12.87
C SER A 69 3.56 -3.03 -13.05
N VAL A 70 4.25 -3.57 -14.04
CA VAL A 70 4.33 -5.02 -14.27
C VAL A 70 5.13 -5.70 -13.16
N ALA A 71 6.29 -5.15 -12.79
CA ALA A 71 7.09 -5.66 -11.69
C ALA A 71 6.34 -5.58 -10.35
N PHE A 72 5.58 -4.52 -10.13
CA PHE A 72 4.75 -4.38 -8.94
C PHE A 72 3.66 -5.45 -8.88
N SER A 73 3.03 -5.78 -10.01
CA SER A 73 2.05 -6.87 -10.06
C SER A 73 2.68 -8.22 -9.67
N ARG A 74 3.89 -8.49 -10.11
CA ARG A 74 4.64 -9.71 -9.73
C ARG A 74 4.99 -9.72 -8.25
N PHE A 75 5.37 -8.58 -7.71
CA PHE A 75 5.62 -8.42 -6.27
C PHE A 75 4.39 -8.84 -5.46
N LEU A 76 3.20 -8.36 -5.83
CA LEU A 76 1.95 -8.72 -5.17
C LEU A 76 1.64 -10.22 -5.31
N GLU A 77 1.83 -10.78 -6.50
CA GLU A 77 1.59 -12.19 -6.77
C GLU A 77 2.49 -13.10 -5.94
N ASP A 78 3.77 -12.74 -5.79
CA ASP A 78 4.71 -13.49 -4.96
C ASP A 78 4.26 -13.52 -3.49
N ARG A 79 3.73 -12.39 -2.98
CA ARG A 79 3.20 -12.34 -1.59
C ARG A 79 1.95 -13.20 -1.47
N ARG A 80 1.06 -13.15 -2.46
CA ARG A 80 -0.15 -13.97 -2.49
C ARG A 80 0.18 -15.46 -2.50
N GLN A 81 1.11 -15.89 -3.34
CA GLN A 81 1.56 -17.29 -3.41
C GLN A 81 2.21 -17.75 -2.10
N ALA A 82 2.90 -16.86 -1.42
CA ALA A 82 3.47 -17.14 -0.10
C ALA A 82 2.43 -17.15 1.03
N GLY A 83 1.16 -16.85 0.74
CA GLY A 83 0.10 -16.79 1.74
C GLY A 83 0.22 -15.61 2.71
N ARG A 84 0.90 -14.55 2.31
CA ARG A 84 1.16 -13.40 3.16
C ARG A 84 0.26 -12.23 2.78
N ASP A 85 -0.50 -11.72 3.73
CA ASP A 85 -1.26 -10.48 3.59
C ASP A 85 -0.29 -9.29 3.55
N VAL A 86 -0.50 -8.36 2.63
CA VAL A 86 0.34 -7.18 2.50
C VAL A 86 -0.31 -5.99 3.21
N TRP A 87 0.47 -5.34 4.04
CA TRP A 87 0.12 -4.08 4.68
C TRP A 87 0.95 -2.97 4.07
N PHE A 88 0.30 -2.01 3.41
CA PHE A 88 0.96 -0.80 2.94
C PHE A 88 0.74 0.31 3.96
N VAL A 89 1.82 0.93 4.40
CA VAL A 89 1.76 2.06 5.33
C VAL A 89 2.08 3.34 4.58
N VAL A 90 1.14 4.26 4.62
CA VAL A 90 1.32 5.61 4.07
C VAL A 90 1.51 6.57 5.24
N GLY A 91 2.70 7.08 5.41
CA GLY A 91 3.05 7.97 6.52
C GLY A 91 2.43 9.36 6.40
N GLY A 92 2.55 10.14 7.46
CA GLY A 92 2.14 11.52 7.49
C GLY A 92 3.16 12.46 6.83
N PRO A 93 2.91 13.79 6.87
CA PRO A 93 3.73 14.78 6.14
C PRO A 93 5.18 14.88 6.62
N TYR A 94 5.47 14.44 7.82
CA TYR A 94 6.83 14.48 8.39
C TYR A 94 7.56 13.13 8.29
N GLY A 95 6.98 12.18 7.56
CA GLY A 95 7.48 10.82 7.51
C GLY A 95 7.04 9.99 8.72
N THR A 96 7.19 8.70 8.58
CA THR A 96 6.83 7.74 9.64
C THR A 96 7.88 6.63 9.63
N ASP A 97 8.43 6.33 10.78
CA ASP A 97 9.29 5.16 10.93
C ASP A 97 8.47 3.98 11.45
N VAL A 98 8.65 2.83 10.84
CA VAL A 98 7.89 1.63 11.17
C VAL A 98 8.86 0.48 11.36
N PRO A 99 9.16 0.11 12.61
CA PRO A 99 10.09 -1.01 12.88
C PRO A 99 9.62 -2.34 12.30
N GLN A 100 8.30 -2.55 12.15
CA GLN A 100 7.74 -3.77 11.58
C GLN A 100 7.90 -3.86 10.06
N ALA A 101 8.27 -2.77 9.38
CA ALA A 101 8.41 -2.77 7.93
C ALA A 101 9.63 -3.59 7.50
N GLU A 102 9.39 -4.60 6.67
CA GLU A 102 10.45 -5.41 6.06
C GLU A 102 10.73 -4.98 4.62
N HIS A 103 10.00 -3.98 4.13
CA HIS A 103 10.09 -3.49 2.76
C HIS A 103 9.75 -2.00 2.72
N ARG A 104 10.41 -1.28 1.83
CA ARG A 104 10.12 0.13 1.55
C ARG A 104 9.78 0.26 0.07
N LEU A 105 8.61 0.79 -0.21
CA LEU A 105 8.11 0.98 -1.57
C LEU A 105 8.21 2.45 -1.97
N SER A 106 8.86 2.75 -3.08
CA SER A 106 8.91 4.08 -3.65
C SER A 106 7.95 4.21 -4.83
N LEU A 107 7.16 5.27 -4.83
CA LEU A 107 6.35 5.70 -5.98
C LEU A 107 7.14 6.61 -6.93
N GLY A 108 8.42 6.75 -6.69
CA GLY A 108 9.35 7.61 -7.42
C GLY A 108 10.18 8.46 -6.46
N PRO A 109 11.27 9.09 -6.95
CA PRO A 109 12.17 9.87 -6.10
C PRO A 109 11.58 11.22 -5.67
N MET A 110 10.50 11.68 -6.31
CA MET A 110 9.84 12.93 -5.97
C MET A 110 8.97 12.75 -4.73
N THR A 111 8.97 13.74 -3.85
CA THR A 111 8.07 13.75 -2.69
C THR A 111 6.65 14.07 -3.14
N LEU A 112 5.72 13.17 -2.85
CA LEU A 112 4.30 13.38 -3.11
C LEU A 112 3.57 13.80 -1.83
N PRO A 113 2.55 14.65 -1.93
CA PRO A 113 1.63 14.84 -0.81
C PRO A 113 1.09 13.48 -0.34
N HIS A 114 1.05 13.25 0.96
CA HIS A 114 0.68 11.94 1.49
C HIS A 114 -0.72 11.47 1.08
N GLN A 115 -1.67 12.39 0.88
CA GLN A 115 -3.00 12.03 0.40
C GLN A 115 -3.01 11.64 -1.07
N LEU A 116 -2.22 12.33 -1.90
CA LEU A 116 -2.05 11.95 -3.31
C LEU A 116 -1.34 10.60 -3.41
N ALA A 117 -0.31 10.37 -2.60
CA ALA A 117 0.38 9.08 -2.56
C ALA A 117 -0.59 7.93 -2.27
N ARG A 118 -1.56 8.14 -1.39
CA ARG A 118 -2.63 7.15 -1.10
C ARG A 118 -3.45 6.82 -2.35
N VAL A 119 -3.84 7.83 -3.11
CA VAL A 119 -4.59 7.64 -4.37
C VAL A 119 -3.75 6.89 -5.39
N VAL A 120 -2.49 7.29 -5.58
CA VAL A 120 -1.57 6.64 -6.52
C VAL A 120 -1.36 5.16 -6.15
N LEU A 121 -1.17 4.87 -4.88
CA LEU A 121 -1.04 3.49 -4.40
C LEU A 121 -2.28 2.66 -4.76
N LEU A 122 -3.47 3.16 -4.48
CA LEU A 122 -4.71 2.43 -4.78
C LEU A 122 -4.90 2.21 -6.28
N GLU A 123 -4.56 3.20 -7.10
CA GLU A 123 -4.59 3.05 -8.56
C GLU A 123 -3.62 1.96 -9.02
N GLN A 124 -2.40 1.94 -8.50
CA GLN A 124 -1.42 0.92 -8.86
C GLN A 124 -1.79 -0.46 -8.34
N LEU A 125 -2.43 -0.57 -7.20
CA LEU A 125 -2.97 -1.85 -6.71
C LEU A 125 -4.06 -2.38 -7.66
N TYR A 126 -4.96 -1.52 -8.10
CA TYR A 126 -5.97 -1.89 -9.09
C TYR A 126 -5.35 -2.32 -10.41
N ARG A 127 -4.41 -1.53 -10.93
CA ARG A 127 -3.66 -1.84 -12.16
C ARG A 127 -2.96 -3.19 -12.06
N ALA A 128 -2.30 -3.46 -10.95
CA ALA A 128 -1.61 -4.73 -10.72
C ALA A 128 -2.57 -5.92 -10.79
N HIS A 129 -3.74 -5.82 -10.16
CA HIS A 129 -4.74 -6.90 -10.22
C HIS A 129 -5.29 -7.08 -11.63
N LYS A 130 -5.45 -6.01 -12.41
CA LYS A 130 -5.84 -6.10 -13.83
C LYS A 130 -4.77 -6.81 -14.67
N ILE A 131 -3.50 -6.49 -14.44
CA ILE A 131 -2.38 -7.17 -15.12
C ILE A 131 -2.40 -8.66 -14.78
N LEU A 132 -2.52 -9.02 -13.52
CA LEU A 132 -2.54 -10.42 -13.08
C LEU A 132 -3.73 -11.21 -13.62
N ALA A 133 -4.88 -10.57 -13.79
CA ALA A 133 -6.07 -11.19 -14.36
C ALA A 133 -6.02 -11.27 -15.90
N GLY A 134 -5.02 -10.67 -16.54
CA GLY A 134 -4.95 -10.60 -18.00
C GLY A 134 -6.02 -9.71 -18.62
N GLU A 135 -6.60 -8.79 -17.85
CA GLU A 135 -7.67 -7.91 -18.31
C GLU A 135 -7.12 -6.59 -18.86
N PRO A 136 -7.79 -5.99 -19.87
CA PRO A 136 -7.33 -4.74 -20.47
C PRO A 136 -7.55 -3.56 -19.55
N TYR A 137 -6.49 -2.96 -19.11
CA TYR A 137 -6.43 -1.70 -18.34
C TYR A 137 -5.07 -1.04 -18.49
N HIS A 138 -4.01 -1.82 -18.36
CA HIS A 138 -2.63 -1.34 -18.46
C HIS A 138 -2.22 -1.17 -19.93
N HIS A 139 -1.69 0.00 -20.22
CA HIS A 139 -1.18 0.36 -21.54
C HIS A 139 0.31 0.64 -21.49
#